data_51de4dbf6e49fd0cca39afb7f6ff5a70
#
_entry.id   51de4dbf6e49fd0cca39afb7f6ff5a70
#
_cell.length_a   1.000
_cell.length_b   1.000
_cell.length_c   1.000
_cell.angle_alpha   90.00
_cell.angle_beta   90.00
_cell.angle_gamma   90.00
#
_symmetry.space_group_name_H-M   'P 1'
#
loop_
_entity.id
_entity.type
_entity.pdbx_description
1 polymer ?
#
loop_
_entity_poly.entity_id
_entity_poly.type
_entity_poly.pdbx_seq_one_letter_code
_entity_poly.pdbx_strand_id
1 'polypeptide(L)'
;MTGTQDTVLVVVRGPSGAGKSSVAARLRAAYGRGVAVVAQDVLRRTVLRERDLPGGANIGLIDLVARHALDHGFHTVVEGILAAERYGPMLARLAADHRGRSHLYYLDADFDETVRRHATRPQAAEFSPEDMADWYQPHDLLPGGLERVVPQHSTLDETVERILADTRLTPPFRHR
;
A
#
# COMPACT_ATOMS: atom_id res chain seq x y z
N MET A 1 -4.35 20.25 3.46
CA MET A 1 -3.28 19.82 4.41
C MET A 1 -3.88 18.78 5.36
N THR A 2 -3.19 17.69 5.61
CA THR A 2 -3.64 16.59 6.49
C THR A 2 -2.49 16.06 7.36
N GLY A 3 -2.81 15.44 8.48
CA GLY A 3 -1.85 14.89 9.43
C GLY A 3 -1.09 15.93 10.24
N THR A 4 -0.10 15.48 10.99
CA THR A 4 0.82 16.30 11.78
C THR A 4 2.24 16.14 11.29
N GLN A 5 3.20 16.93 11.79
CA GLN A 5 4.62 16.80 11.45
C GLN A 5 5.22 15.45 11.90
N ASP A 6 4.61 14.81 12.90
CA ASP A 6 5.07 13.55 13.46
C ASP A 6 4.48 12.32 12.76
N THR A 7 3.37 12.47 12.02
CA THR A 7 2.77 11.36 11.31
C THR A 7 3.59 10.93 10.09
N VAL A 8 3.49 9.65 9.76
CA VAL A 8 4.14 9.04 8.60
C VAL A 8 3.08 8.40 7.73
N LEU A 9 3.09 8.73 6.45
CA LEU A 9 2.33 8.06 5.41
C LEU A 9 3.25 7.10 4.66
N VAL A 10 2.88 5.84 4.61
CA VAL A 10 3.52 4.83 3.78
C VAL A 10 2.50 4.35 2.75
N VAL A 11 2.86 4.38 1.48
CA VAL A 11 2.05 3.77 0.41
C VAL A 11 2.80 2.58 -0.14
N VAL A 12 2.16 1.42 -0.22
CA VAL A 12 2.74 0.19 -0.75
C VAL A 12 1.91 -0.30 -1.92
N ARG A 13 2.41 -0.11 -3.13
CA ARG A 13 1.78 -0.48 -4.41
C ARG A 13 2.50 -1.63 -5.10
N GLY A 14 1.88 -2.17 -6.12
CA GLY A 14 2.47 -3.19 -6.97
C GLY A 14 1.45 -4.21 -7.47
N PRO A 15 1.82 -5.13 -8.36
CA PRO A 15 0.90 -6.10 -8.94
C PRO A 15 0.30 -7.05 -7.90
N SER A 16 -0.74 -7.76 -8.31
CA SER A 16 -1.30 -8.84 -7.48
C SER A 16 -0.22 -9.86 -7.17
N GLY A 17 -0.17 -10.37 -5.96
CA GLY A 17 0.90 -11.33 -5.60
C GLY A 17 2.21 -10.71 -5.10
N ALA A 18 2.48 -9.42 -5.28
CA ALA A 18 3.75 -8.79 -4.90
C ALA A 18 4.07 -8.75 -3.39
N GLY A 19 3.10 -9.06 -2.51
CA GLY A 19 3.37 -9.12 -1.06
C GLY A 19 2.97 -7.88 -0.26
N LYS A 20 2.28 -6.94 -0.85
CA LYS A 20 1.86 -5.65 -0.24
C LYS A 20 1.19 -5.79 1.12
N SER A 21 0.17 -6.64 1.22
CA SER A 21 -0.58 -6.85 2.47
C SER A 21 0.27 -7.50 3.55
N SER A 22 1.24 -8.36 3.16
CA SER A 22 2.21 -8.93 4.11
C SER A 22 3.15 -7.86 4.65
N VAL A 23 3.64 -6.96 3.79
CA VAL A 23 4.46 -5.80 4.19
C VAL A 23 3.66 -4.91 5.15
N ALA A 24 2.44 -4.53 4.82
CA ALA A 24 1.59 -3.71 5.68
C ALA A 24 1.32 -4.35 7.05
N ALA A 25 1.03 -5.65 7.07
CA ALA A 25 0.83 -6.41 8.31
C ALA A 25 2.10 -6.45 9.18
N ARG A 26 3.28 -6.64 8.58
CA ARG A 26 4.56 -6.67 9.29
C ARG A 26 4.95 -5.28 9.82
N LEU A 27 4.74 -4.21 9.04
CA LEU A 27 4.94 -2.84 9.52
C LEU A 27 4.05 -2.53 10.72
N ARG A 28 2.76 -2.89 10.66
CA ARG A 28 1.83 -2.72 11.77
C ARG A 28 2.24 -3.53 12.99
N ALA A 29 2.70 -4.77 12.80
CA ALA A 29 3.15 -5.63 13.91
C ALA A 29 4.44 -5.09 14.55
N ALA A 30 5.38 -4.60 13.74
CA ALA A 30 6.65 -4.04 14.21
C ALA A 30 6.46 -2.76 15.03
N TYR A 31 5.56 -1.87 14.60
CA TYR A 31 5.28 -0.61 15.32
C TYR A 31 4.32 -0.82 16.50
N GLY A 32 3.29 -1.66 16.33
CA GLY A 32 2.25 -1.88 17.34
C GLY A 32 1.06 -0.93 17.21
N ARG A 33 0.58 -0.38 18.33
CA ARG A 33 -0.54 0.57 18.33
C ARG A 33 -0.11 1.90 17.75
N GLY A 34 -1.01 2.57 17.01
CA GLY A 34 -0.75 3.88 16.38
C GLY A 34 -0.45 3.79 14.88
N VAL A 35 -0.55 2.60 14.27
CA VAL A 35 -0.52 2.42 12.81
C VAL A 35 -1.88 1.99 12.31
N ALA A 36 -2.46 2.78 11.41
CA ALA A 36 -3.64 2.43 10.64
C ALA A 36 -3.22 1.77 9.32
N VAL A 37 -3.93 0.72 8.92
CA VAL A 37 -3.78 0.09 7.60
C VAL A 37 -5.03 0.34 6.78
N VAL A 38 -4.85 0.98 5.63
CA VAL A 38 -5.90 1.30 4.67
C VAL A 38 -5.70 0.40 3.45
N ALA A 39 -6.36 -0.75 3.47
CA ALA A 39 -6.24 -1.75 2.42
C ALA A 39 -7.30 -1.52 1.33
N GLN A 40 -6.86 -1.30 0.08
CA GLN A 40 -7.75 -1.11 -1.07
C GLN A 40 -8.79 -2.23 -1.19
N ASP A 41 -8.35 -3.48 -1.10
CA ASP A 41 -9.27 -4.63 -1.26
C ASP A 41 -10.34 -4.69 -0.18
N VAL A 42 -10.02 -4.31 1.06
CA VAL A 42 -11.01 -4.26 2.13
C VAL A 42 -12.06 -3.19 1.84
N LEU A 43 -11.65 -1.98 1.52
CA LEU A 43 -12.58 -0.87 1.26
C LEU A 43 -13.38 -1.10 -0.01
N ARG A 44 -12.76 -1.54 -1.09
CA ARG A 44 -13.40 -1.76 -2.37
C ARG A 44 -14.27 -3.01 -2.38
N ARG A 45 -13.71 -4.18 -1.99
CA ARG A 45 -14.38 -5.47 -2.16
C ARG A 45 -15.31 -5.82 -0.99
N THR A 46 -14.91 -5.50 0.25
CA THR A 46 -15.67 -5.88 1.43
C THR A 46 -16.67 -4.81 1.83
N VAL A 47 -16.24 -3.54 1.91
CA VAL A 47 -17.11 -2.44 2.37
C VAL A 47 -18.06 -2.01 1.26
N LEU A 48 -17.55 -1.67 0.07
CA LEU A 48 -18.36 -1.14 -1.03
C LEU A 48 -18.88 -2.21 -1.99
N ARG A 49 -18.26 -3.38 -2.05
CA ARG A 49 -18.52 -4.43 -3.05
C ARG A 49 -18.46 -3.90 -4.49
N GLU A 50 -17.52 -3.00 -4.74
CA GLU A 50 -17.35 -2.26 -5.97
C GLU A 50 -16.32 -2.93 -6.90
N ARG A 51 -16.51 -2.77 -8.21
CA ARG A 51 -15.50 -3.11 -9.21
C ARG A 51 -14.42 -2.02 -9.24
N ASP A 52 -13.20 -2.39 -9.66
CA ASP A 52 -12.09 -1.45 -9.79
C ASP A 52 -12.19 -0.68 -11.12
N LEU A 53 -12.97 0.39 -11.13
CA LEU A 53 -13.23 1.21 -12.31
C LEU A 53 -12.65 2.62 -12.15
N PRO A 54 -12.34 3.31 -13.27
CA PRO A 54 -12.01 4.74 -13.24
C PRO A 54 -13.10 5.54 -12.54
N GLY A 55 -12.71 6.42 -11.61
CA GLY A 55 -13.65 7.25 -10.84
C GLY A 55 -14.48 6.50 -9.80
N GLY A 56 -14.11 5.24 -9.48
CA GLY A 56 -14.79 4.43 -8.47
C GLY A 56 -14.84 5.12 -7.10
N ALA A 57 -15.91 4.88 -6.34
CA ALA A 57 -16.13 5.48 -5.03
C ALA A 57 -15.07 5.07 -4.01
N ASN A 58 -14.47 3.89 -4.18
CA ASN A 58 -13.38 3.42 -3.31
C ASN A 58 -12.17 4.35 -3.31
N ILE A 59 -11.88 5.07 -4.43
CA ILE A 59 -10.75 5.99 -4.51
C ILE A 59 -10.92 7.12 -3.48
N GLY A 60 -12.10 7.75 -3.45
CA GLY A 60 -12.42 8.78 -2.47
C GLY A 60 -12.49 8.24 -1.04
N LEU A 61 -12.99 7.01 -0.85
CA LEU A 61 -13.06 6.40 0.48
C LEU A 61 -11.66 6.09 1.03
N ILE A 62 -10.73 5.60 0.20
CA ILE A 62 -9.33 5.38 0.59
C ILE A 62 -8.69 6.69 1.04
N ASP A 63 -8.84 7.78 0.25
CA ASP A 63 -8.32 9.10 0.59
C ASP A 63 -8.90 9.61 1.92
N LEU A 64 -10.22 9.50 2.09
CA LEU A 64 -10.91 9.92 3.30
C LEU A 64 -10.41 9.18 4.55
N VAL A 65 -10.34 7.84 4.48
CA VAL A 65 -9.89 7.02 5.62
C VAL A 65 -8.43 7.29 5.96
N ALA A 66 -7.56 7.42 4.94
CA ALA A 66 -6.15 7.73 5.15
C ALA A 66 -5.97 9.11 5.80
N ARG A 67 -6.65 10.15 5.31
CA ARG A 67 -6.62 11.49 5.90
C ARG A 67 -7.14 11.49 7.33
N HIS A 68 -8.28 10.86 7.56
CA HIS A 68 -8.87 10.76 8.90
C HIS A 68 -7.89 10.11 9.90
N ALA A 69 -7.23 9.03 9.53
CA ALA A 69 -6.25 8.39 10.40
C ALA A 69 -5.04 9.31 10.68
N LEU A 70 -4.48 9.95 9.64
CA LEU A 70 -3.37 10.90 9.78
C LEU A 70 -3.74 12.10 10.67
N ASP A 71 -4.95 12.67 10.50
CA ASP A 71 -5.43 13.81 11.26
C ASP A 71 -5.65 13.47 12.75
N HIS A 72 -5.86 12.19 13.07
CA HIS A 72 -5.95 11.68 14.44
C HIS A 72 -4.62 11.13 14.99
N GLY A 73 -3.51 11.46 14.34
CA GLY A 73 -2.16 11.13 14.81
C GLY A 73 -1.69 9.69 14.55
N PHE A 74 -2.43 8.92 13.77
CA PHE A 74 -1.97 7.59 13.36
C PHE A 74 -0.95 7.70 12.22
N HIS A 75 0.14 6.96 12.29
CA HIS A 75 0.89 6.62 11.09
C HIS A 75 0.01 5.77 10.19
N THR A 76 0.05 5.98 8.90
CA THR A 76 -0.91 5.33 7.99
C THR A 76 -0.19 4.58 6.88
N VAL A 77 -0.54 3.32 6.72
CA VAL A 77 -0.08 2.48 5.60
C VAL A 77 -1.26 2.28 4.65
N VAL A 78 -1.16 2.82 3.44
CA VAL A 78 -2.11 2.58 2.35
C VAL A 78 -1.53 1.48 1.47
N GLU A 79 -2.28 0.40 1.23
CA GLU A 79 -1.79 -0.71 0.41
C GLU A 79 -2.83 -1.19 -0.61
N GLY A 80 -2.34 -1.64 -1.76
CA GLY A 80 -3.17 -2.18 -2.82
C GLY A 80 -2.46 -2.21 -4.17
N ILE A 81 -3.11 -2.73 -5.19
CA ILE A 81 -2.63 -2.60 -6.59
C ILE A 81 -2.56 -1.11 -6.92
N LEU A 82 -3.62 -0.37 -6.63
CA LEU A 82 -3.71 1.10 -6.75
C LEU A 82 -3.15 1.59 -8.09
N ALA A 83 -3.65 1.03 -9.21
CA ALA A 83 -3.17 1.31 -10.56
C ALA A 83 -2.91 2.82 -10.78
N ALA A 84 -1.74 3.16 -11.35
CA ALA A 84 -1.26 4.54 -11.42
C ALA A 84 -2.24 5.46 -12.16
N GLU A 85 -2.84 4.98 -13.25
CA GLU A 85 -3.83 5.74 -14.02
C GLU A 85 -5.05 6.16 -13.17
N ARG A 86 -5.54 5.26 -12.29
CA ARG A 86 -6.77 5.48 -11.51
C ARG A 86 -6.53 6.15 -10.18
N TYR A 87 -5.52 5.69 -9.45
CA TYR A 87 -5.24 6.14 -8.07
C TYR A 87 -4.12 7.16 -7.97
N GLY A 88 -3.27 7.27 -8.99
CA GLY A 88 -2.11 8.16 -8.98
C GLY A 88 -2.44 9.60 -8.61
N PRO A 89 -3.44 10.25 -9.22
CA PRO A 89 -3.81 11.62 -8.87
C PRO A 89 -4.23 11.78 -7.39
N MET A 90 -4.93 10.80 -6.82
CA MET A 90 -5.31 10.81 -5.41
C MET A 90 -4.09 10.64 -4.51
N LEU A 91 -3.24 9.66 -4.79
CA LEU A 91 -2.03 9.39 -3.99
C LEU A 91 -1.06 10.57 -4.01
N ALA A 92 -0.86 11.19 -5.17
CA ALA A 92 -0.02 12.38 -5.30
C ALA A 92 -0.54 13.55 -4.47
N ARG A 93 -1.85 13.81 -4.49
CA ARG A 93 -2.48 14.83 -3.66
C ARG A 93 -2.38 14.51 -2.17
N LEU A 94 -2.64 13.26 -1.77
CA LEU A 94 -2.53 12.83 -0.38
C LEU A 94 -1.11 13.04 0.15
N ALA A 95 -0.10 12.66 -0.63
CA ALA A 95 1.32 12.84 -0.27
C ALA A 95 1.71 14.32 -0.20
N ALA A 96 1.24 15.15 -1.14
CA ALA A 96 1.52 16.59 -1.17
C ALA A 96 0.83 17.36 -0.03
N ASP A 97 -0.37 16.94 0.36
CA ASP A 97 -1.13 17.55 1.44
C ASP A 97 -0.66 17.15 2.85
N HIS A 98 0.04 16.01 2.95
CA HIS A 98 0.48 15.48 4.24
C HIS A 98 1.61 16.33 4.83
N ARG A 99 1.40 16.79 6.07
CA ARG A 99 2.36 17.65 6.79
C ARG A 99 3.57 16.93 7.35
N GLY A 100 3.46 15.61 7.52
CA GLY A 100 4.55 14.76 7.99
C GLY A 100 5.41 14.20 6.85
N ARG A 101 5.93 13.00 7.03
CA ARG A 101 6.78 12.32 6.04
C ARG A 101 5.96 11.33 5.23
N SER A 102 6.05 11.44 3.90
CA SER A 102 5.38 10.52 2.97
C SER A 102 6.42 9.69 2.22
N HIS A 103 6.23 8.37 2.23
CA HIS A 103 7.10 7.40 1.56
C HIS A 103 6.24 6.46 0.72
N LEU A 104 6.49 6.45 -0.58
CA LEU A 104 5.76 5.61 -1.52
C LEU A 104 6.69 4.53 -2.07
N TYR A 105 6.21 3.29 -2.08
CA TYR A 105 6.95 2.12 -2.54
C TYR A 105 6.15 1.35 -3.59
N TYR A 106 6.84 0.95 -4.64
CA TYR A 106 6.32 0.03 -5.63
C TYR A 106 7.04 -1.31 -5.50
N LEU A 107 6.32 -2.35 -5.12
CA LEU A 107 6.86 -3.71 -5.09
C LEU A 107 6.82 -4.28 -6.50
N ASP A 108 7.96 -4.23 -7.18
CA ASP A 108 8.08 -4.72 -8.54
C ASP A 108 8.16 -6.25 -8.55
N ALA A 109 7.35 -6.88 -9.38
CA ALA A 109 7.39 -8.31 -9.63
C ALA A 109 6.90 -8.58 -11.05
N ASP A 110 7.61 -9.42 -11.80
CA ASP A 110 7.15 -9.86 -13.09
C ASP A 110 5.91 -10.77 -12.96
N PHE A 111 5.25 -11.02 -14.11
CA PHE A 111 4.00 -11.76 -14.11
C PHE A 111 4.19 -13.20 -13.58
N ASP A 112 5.23 -13.88 -14.01
CA ASP A 112 5.49 -15.27 -13.63
C ASP A 112 5.69 -15.39 -12.10
N GLU A 113 6.43 -14.46 -11.51
CA GLU A 113 6.63 -14.40 -10.06
C GLU A 113 5.31 -14.10 -9.32
N THR A 114 4.46 -13.22 -9.89
CA THR A 114 3.14 -12.95 -9.28
C THR A 114 2.25 -14.18 -9.28
N VAL A 115 2.22 -14.94 -10.37
CA VAL A 115 1.48 -16.21 -10.47
C VAL A 115 2.02 -17.24 -9.50
N ARG A 116 3.36 -17.40 -9.45
CA ARG A 116 4.03 -18.33 -8.52
C ARG A 116 3.66 -18.03 -7.06
N ARG A 117 3.72 -16.76 -6.66
CA ARG A 117 3.34 -16.32 -5.30
C ARG A 117 1.85 -16.47 -5.03
N HIS A 118 1.01 -16.23 -6.03
CA HIS A 118 -0.44 -16.37 -5.91
C HIS A 118 -0.83 -17.82 -5.59
N ALA A 119 -0.22 -18.80 -6.28
CA ALA A 119 -0.49 -20.22 -6.07
C ALA A 119 -0.29 -20.72 -4.62
N THR A 120 0.49 -20.00 -3.81
CA THR A 120 0.75 -20.34 -2.40
C THR A 120 -0.21 -19.69 -1.41
N ARG A 121 -1.20 -18.91 -1.87
CA ARG A 121 -2.10 -18.13 -1.01
C ARG A 121 -3.48 -18.77 -0.88
N PRO A 122 -4.20 -18.51 0.23
CA PRO A 122 -5.59 -18.94 0.37
C PRO A 122 -6.48 -18.42 -0.77
N GLN A 123 -6.18 -17.24 -1.31
CA GLN A 123 -6.92 -16.61 -2.42
C GLN A 123 -6.65 -17.26 -3.78
N ALA A 124 -5.77 -18.25 -3.89
CA ALA A 124 -5.49 -18.95 -5.15
C ALA A 124 -6.75 -19.57 -5.79
N ALA A 125 -7.78 -19.83 -4.99
CA ALA A 125 -9.07 -20.31 -5.48
C ALA A 125 -10.04 -19.21 -5.97
N GLU A 126 -9.71 -17.93 -5.75
CA GLU A 126 -10.59 -16.80 -6.09
C GLU A 126 -10.38 -16.30 -7.52
N PHE A 127 -9.16 -16.43 -8.05
CA PHE A 127 -8.80 -15.96 -9.40
C PHE A 127 -7.81 -16.92 -10.06
N SER A 128 -7.96 -17.07 -11.36
CA SER A 128 -7.02 -17.85 -12.19
C SER A 128 -5.81 -16.99 -12.63
N PRO A 129 -4.73 -17.61 -13.13
CA PRO A 129 -3.64 -16.87 -13.77
C PRO A 129 -4.10 -16.03 -14.97
N GLU A 130 -5.11 -16.49 -15.70
CA GLU A 130 -5.72 -15.77 -16.82
C GLU A 130 -6.40 -14.48 -16.33
N ASP A 131 -7.16 -14.56 -15.24
CA ASP A 131 -7.74 -13.38 -14.61
C ASP A 131 -6.65 -12.38 -14.19
N MET A 132 -5.54 -12.89 -13.64
CA MET A 132 -4.41 -12.04 -13.22
C MET A 132 -3.75 -11.35 -14.42
N ALA A 133 -3.66 -12.00 -15.58
CA ALA A 133 -3.09 -11.41 -16.78
C ALA A 133 -3.88 -10.19 -17.27
N ASP A 134 -5.19 -10.21 -17.12
CA ASP A 134 -6.08 -9.12 -17.58
C ASP A 134 -5.83 -7.79 -16.84
N TRP A 135 -5.39 -7.83 -15.59
CA TRP A 135 -5.12 -6.61 -14.79
C TRP A 135 -3.64 -6.40 -14.46
N TYR A 136 -2.75 -7.29 -14.93
CA TYR A 136 -1.33 -7.11 -14.73
C TYR A 136 -0.79 -5.97 -15.61
N GLN A 137 -0.15 -5.01 -14.97
CA GLN A 137 0.54 -3.91 -15.65
C GLN A 137 2.01 -3.91 -15.20
N PRO A 138 2.96 -4.18 -16.12
CA PRO A 138 4.38 -4.16 -15.77
C PRO A 138 4.83 -2.72 -15.47
N HIS A 139 5.62 -2.55 -14.42
CA HIS A 139 6.21 -1.25 -14.06
C HIS A 139 5.21 -0.08 -13.99
N ASP A 140 4.01 -0.33 -13.43
CA ASP A 140 2.95 0.67 -13.28
C ASP A 140 3.33 1.73 -12.23
N LEU A 141 4.35 2.55 -12.54
CA LEU A 141 4.90 3.55 -11.63
C LEU A 141 4.13 4.86 -11.68
N LEU A 142 4.06 5.54 -10.54
CA LEU A 142 3.54 6.90 -10.47
C LEU A 142 4.48 7.88 -11.20
N PRO A 143 3.92 8.88 -11.89
CA PRO A 143 4.74 9.87 -12.56
C PRO A 143 5.57 10.71 -11.56
N GLY A 144 6.67 11.27 -12.04
CA GLY A 144 7.51 12.20 -11.28
C GLY A 144 8.45 11.54 -10.27
N GLY A 145 8.67 10.22 -10.36
CA GLY A 145 9.63 9.54 -9.48
C GLY A 145 9.23 9.54 -7.99
N LEU A 146 7.92 9.56 -7.71
CA LEU A 146 7.38 9.63 -6.36
C LEU A 146 7.63 8.35 -5.56
N GLU A 147 7.92 7.24 -6.22
CA GLU A 147 8.03 5.92 -5.62
C GLU A 147 9.46 5.41 -5.59
N ARG A 148 9.78 4.66 -4.55
CA ARG A 148 10.96 3.81 -4.49
C ARG A 148 10.59 2.42 -4.94
N VAL A 149 11.28 1.91 -5.96
CA VAL A 149 11.06 0.55 -6.45
C VAL A 149 11.76 -0.44 -5.54
N VAL A 150 11.02 -1.45 -5.12
CA VAL A 150 11.52 -2.60 -4.38
C VAL A 150 11.53 -3.78 -5.35
N PRO A 151 12.71 -4.33 -5.69
CA PRO A 151 12.80 -5.39 -6.69
C PRO A 151 12.24 -6.71 -6.16
N GLN A 152 11.79 -7.58 -7.07
CA GLN A 152 11.14 -8.86 -6.74
C GLN A 152 11.99 -9.83 -5.92
N HIS A 153 13.32 -9.73 -5.98
CA HIS A 153 14.23 -10.56 -5.19
C HIS A 153 14.39 -10.10 -3.75
N SER A 154 13.88 -8.89 -3.40
CA SER A 154 13.84 -8.43 -2.00
C SER A 154 12.88 -9.31 -1.20
N THR A 155 13.38 -9.90 -0.13
CA THR A 155 12.57 -10.67 0.80
C THR A 155 11.59 -9.77 1.56
N LEU A 156 10.60 -10.38 2.21
CA LEU A 156 9.66 -9.63 3.04
C LEU A 156 10.39 -8.89 4.18
N ASP A 157 11.34 -9.56 4.83
CA ASP A 157 12.06 -8.98 5.97
C ASP A 157 12.95 -7.82 5.51
N GLU A 158 13.73 -7.97 4.43
CA GLU A 158 14.54 -6.89 3.84
C GLU A 158 13.68 -5.69 3.41
N THR A 159 12.50 -5.96 2.83
CA THR A 159 11.57 -4.91 2.43
C THR A 159 11.05 -4.13 3.64
N VAL A 160 10.63 -4.83 4.68
CA VAL A 160 10.12 -4.22 5.92
C VAL A 160 11.21 -3.44 6.63
N GLU A 161 12.41 -4.00 6.78
CA GLU A 161 13.56 -3.33 7.39
C GLU A 161 13.92 -2.04 6.65
N ARG A 162 13.94 -2.07 5.31
CA ARG A 162 14.16 -0.87 4.48
C ARG A 162 13.11 0.19 4.75
N ILE A 163 11.81 -0.17 4.75
CA ILE A 163 10.74 0.78 5.00
C ILE A 163 10.84 1.37 6.42
N LEU A 164 11.10 0.55 7.42
CA LEU A 164 11.28 1.03 8.80
C LEU A 164 12.47 1.99 8.93
N ALA A 165 13.60 1.68 8.28
CA ALA A 165 14.77 2.54 8.27
C ALA A 165 14.50 3.88 7.56
N ASP A 166 13.90 3.84 6.36
CA ASP A 166 13.57 5.03 5.58
C ASP A 166 12.59 5.96 6.31
N THR A 167 11.59 5.37 6.94
CA THR A 167 10.49 6.10 7.60
C THR A 167 10.82 6.50 9.02
N ARG A 168 11.86 5.92 9.60
CA ARG A 168 12.20 6.04 11.04
C ARG A 168 11.01 5.73 11.94
N LEU A 169 10.17 4.78 11.52
CA LEU A 169 9.08 4.26 12.33
C LEU A 169 9.67 3.37 13.43
N THR A 170 9.93 3.99 14.57
CA THR A 170 10.33 3.26 15.78
C THR A 170 9.12 3.07 16.69
N PRO A 171 8.91 1.87 17.26
CA PRO A 171 7.84 1.67 18.22
C PRO A 171 7.92 2.72 19.34
N PRO A 172 6.79 3.29 19.78
CA PRO A 172 6.81 4.13 20.95
C PRO A 172 7.37 3.31 22.13
N PHE A 173 8.26 3.91 22.89
CA PHE A 173 8.83 3.25 24.08
C PHE A 173 7.70 2.60 24.87
N ARG A 174 7.76 1.27 25.04
CA ARG A 174 6.85 0.57 25.93
C ARG A 174 7.23 0.98 27.35
N HIS A 175 6.56 1.96 27.89
CA HIS A 175 6.49 2.09 29.33
C HIS A 175 5.77 0.84 29.86
N ARG A 176 6.51 0.00 30.59
CA ARG A 176 5.97 -1.17 31.32
C ARG A 176 5.03 -0.70 32.41
#